data_836f742d7e360b45dbad6f130746632f
#
_entry.id   836f742d7e360b45dbad6f130746632f
#
_cell.length_a   1.000
_cell.length_b   1.000
_cell.length_c   1.000
_cell.angle_alpha   90.00
_cell.angle_beta   90.00
_cell.angle_gamma   90.00
#
_symmetry.space_group_name_H-M   'P 1'
#
loop_
_entity.id
_entity.type
_entity.pdbx_description
1 polymer ?
#
loop_
_entity_poly.entity_id
_entity_poly.type
_entity_poly.pdbx_seq_one_letter_code
_entity_poly.pdbx_strand_id
1 'polypeptide(L)'
;VPEALIDVVVGVSGSSPAYVFLFLEAMADAAVADGMPRAQAYEFAAQAVMGSAKLMLETGKHPGELKDMVTSPAGTTIEGVRVLEEKGFRGAVIDAVKASVEKSENM
;
A
#
# COMPACT_ATOMS: atom_id res chain seq x y z
N VAL A 1 -0.32 22.66 -7.04
CA VAL A 1 -1.57 21.90 -7.22
C VAL A 1 -2.74 22.88 -7.31
N PRO A 2 -3.65 22.74 -8.29
CA PRO A 2 -4.84 23.57 -8.35
C PRO A 2 -5.65 23.50 -7.06
N GLU A 3 -6.24 24.62 -6.67
CA GLU A 3 -7.00 24.70 -5.43
C GLU A 3 -8.12 23.64 -5.35
N ALA A 4 -8.74 23.32 -6.50
CA ALA A 4 -9.79 22.30 -6.56
C ALA A 4 -9.30 20.89 -6.17
N LEU A 5 -8.00 20.65 -6.16
CA LEU A 5 -7.43 19.35 -5.81
C LEU A 5 -6.80 19.30 -4.42
N ILE A 6 -6.87 20.38 -3.63
CA ILE A 6 -6.23 20.40 -2.31
C ILE A 6 -6.79 19.29 -1.39
N ASP A 7 -8.12 19.13 -1.35
CA ASP A 7 -8.72 18.08 -0.52
C ASP A 7 -8.36 16.68 -1.01
N VAL A 8 -8.20 16.51 -2.32
CA VAL A 8 -7.74 15.24 -2.89
C VAL A 8 -6.31 14.95 -2.45
N VAL A 9 -5.43 15.96 -2.47
CA VAL A 9 -4.05 15.82 -1.99
C VAL A 9 -4.04 15.43 -0.51
N VAL A 10 -4.92 16.01 0.32
CA VAL A 10 -5.04 15.62 1.73
C VAL A 10 -5.35 14.13 1.85
N GLY A 11 -6.30 13.62 1.07
CA GLY A 11 -6.66 12.20 1.11
C GLY A 11 -5.53 11.29 0.64
N VAL A 12 -4.80 11.69 -0.41
CA VAL A 12 -3.76 10.84 -1.01
C VAL A 12 -2.44 10.93 -0.25
N SER A 13 -2.02 12.11 0.19
CA SER A 13 -0.69 12.26 0.80
C SER A 13 -0.71 12.69 2.26
N GLY A 14 -1.75 13.39 2.71
CA GLY A 14 -1.84 13.81 4.11
C GLY A 14 -2.33 12.71 5.03
N SER A 15 -3.35 11.97 4.61
CA SER A 15 -3.97 10.90 5.41
C SER A 15 -3.35 9.54 5.17
N SER A 16 -2.85 9.28 3.96
CA SER A 16 -2.40 7.95 3.56
C SER A 16 -1.19 7.42 4.32
N PRO A 17 -0.30 8.22 4.94
CA PRO A 17 0.72 7.63 5.80
C PRO A 17 0.16 6.71 6.87
N ALA A 18 -1.01 7.03 7.45
CA ALA A 18 -1.67 6.15 8.42
C ALA A 18 -2.07 4.82 7.78
N TYR A 19 -2.53 4.84 6.53
CA TYR A 19 -2.90 3.61 5.81
C TYR A 19 -1.66 2.76 5.52
N VAL A 20 -0.54 3.40 5.20
CA VAL A 20 0.73 2.70 5.02
C VAL A 20 1.16 2.03 6.33
N PHE A 21 1.01 2.72 7.46
CA PHE A 21 1.35 2.12 8.75
C PHE A 21 0.46 0.93 9.08
N LEU A 22 -0.84 0.99 8.78
CA LEU A 22 -1.74 -0.16 8.93
C LEU A 22 -1.28 -1.34 8.06
N PHE A 23 -0.88 -1.07 6.83
CA PHE A 23 -0.38 -2.09 5.92
C PHE A 23 0.91 -2.70 6.46
N LEU A 24 1.82 -1.88 6.97
CA LEU A 24 3.06 -2.35 7.59
C LEU A 24 2.79 -3.23 8.80
N GLU A 25 1.85 -2.83 9.66
CA GLU A 25 1.46 -3.63 10.80
C GLU A 25 0.90 -4.99 10.39
N ALA A 26 0.04 -5.00 9.36
CA ALA A 26 -0.55 -6.24 8.88
C ALA A 26 0.52 -7.20 8.35
N MET A 27 1.47 -6.69 7.56
CA MET A 27 2.57 -7.50 7.05
C MET A 27 3.46 -8.03 8.19
N ALA A 28 3.77 -7.16 9.15
CA ALA A 28 4.58 -7.55 10.30
C ALA A 28 3.88 -8.58 11.15
N ASP A 29 2.57 -8.42 11.39
CA ASP A 29 1.80 -9.38 12.18
C ASP A 29 1.81 -10.77 11.52
N ALA A 30 1.67 -10.82 10.20
CA ALA A 30 1.75 -12.08 9.47
C ALA A 30 3.13 -12.74 9.63
N ALA A 31 4.19 -11.94 9.52
CA ALA A 31 5.56 -12.44 9.68
C ALA A 31 5.81 -12.95 11.10
N VAL A 32 5.30 -12.24 12.11
CA VAL A 32 5.42 -12.66 13.51
C VAL A 32 4.67 -13.97 13.74
N ALA A 33 3.47 -14.12 13.16
CA ALA A 33 2.71 -15.35 13.24
C ALA A 33 3.50 -16.55 12.69
N ASP A 34 4.36 -16.30 11.69
CA ASP A 34 5.19 -17.34 11.09
C ASP A 34 6.59 -17.45 11.71
N GLY A 35 6.83 -16.74 12.82
CA GLY A 35 8.03 -16.95 13.62
C GLY A 35 9.10 -15.85 13.53
N MET A 36 8.89 -14.78 12.77
CA MET A 36 9.87 -13.71 12.71
C MET A 36 9.77 -12.79 13.93
N PRO A 37 10.90 -12.42 14.56
CA PRO A 37 10.86 -11.44 15.64
C PRO A 37 10.23 -10.12 15.19
N ARG A 38 9.45 -9.49 16.06
CA ARG A 38 8.64 -8.32 15.70
C ARG A 38 9.45 -7.16 15.14
N ALA A 39 10.54 -6.81 15.81
CA ALA A 39 11.37 -5.69 15.35
C ALA A 39 11.91 -5.93 13.95
N GLN A 40 12.33 -7.15 13.66
CA GLN A 40 12.81 -7.55 12.34
C GLN A 40 11.68 -7.52 11.30
N ALA A 41 10.49 -7.96 11.70
CA ALA A 41 9.32 -7.96 10.82
C ALA A 41 8.98 -6.55 10.34
N TYR A 42 8.99 -5.56 11.24
CA TYR A 42 8.75 -4.17 10.86
C TYR A 42 9.83 -3.63 9.94
N GLU A 43 11.08 -3.97 10.21
CA GLU A 43 12.20 -3.51 9.40
C GLU A 43 12.11 -4.04 7.97
N PHE A 44 11.85 -5.33 7.79
CA PHE A 44 11.67 -5.93 6.47
C PHE A 44 10.46 -5.35 5.74
N ALA A 45 9.34 -5.18 6.44
CA ALA A 45 8.12 -4.65 5.84
C ALA A 45 8.32 -3.20 5.38
N ALA A 46 8.92 -2.36 6.22
CA ALA A 46 9.17 -0.96 5.88
C ALA A 46 10.12 -0.83 4.70
N GLN A 47 11.17 -1.65 4.67
CA GLN A 47 12.14 -1.63 3.57
C GLN A 47 11.47 -2.03 2.25
N ALA A 48 10.60 -3.03 2.28
CA ALA A 48 9.88 -3.48 1.08
C ALA A 48 8.96 -2.39 0.53
N VAL A 49 8.23 -1.71 1.40
CA VAL A 49 7.32 -0.63 0.98
C VAL A 49 8.11 0.55 0.42
N MET A 50 9.16 0.95 1.11
CA MET A 50 10.02 2.05 0.68
C MET A 50 10.66 1.76 -0.67
N GLY A 51 11.22 0.58 -0.84
CA GLY A 51 11.89 0.18 -2.08
C GLY A 51 10.93 0.10 -3.25
N SER A 52 9.72 -0.40 -3.02
CA SER A 52 8.69 -0.50 -4.06
C SER A 52 8.26 0.88 -4.54
N ALA A 53 7.99 1.80 -3.62
CA ALA A 53 7.60 3.17 -3.97
C ALA A 53 8.73 3.89 -4.71
N LYS A 54 9.96 3.74 -4.23
CA LYS A 54 11.13 4.33 -4.85
C LYS A 54 11.34 3.82 -6.27
N LEU A 55 11.20 2.53 -6.49
CA LEU A 55 11.33 1.93 -7.82
C LEU A 55 10.34 2.53 -8.80
N MET A 56 9.09 2.66 -8.38
CA MET A 56 8.06 3.27 -9.23
C MET A 56 8.41 4.71 -9.59
N LEU A 57 8.83 5.51 -8.61
CA LEU A 57 9.18 6.92 -8.85
C LEU A 57 10.39 7.05 -9.76
N GLU A 58 11.41 6.22 -9.58
CA GLU A 58 12.64 6.29 -10.37
C GLU A 58 12.46 5.80 -11.80
N THR A 59 11.65 4.75 -12.00
CA THR A 59 11.48 4.17 -13.33
C THR A 59 10.36 4.83 -14.12
N GLY A 60 9.39 5.46 -13.45
CA GLY A 60 8.21 6.00 -14.09
C GLY A 60 7.28 4.93 -14.67
N LYS A 61 7.51 3.67 -14.36
CA LYS A 61 6.69 2.58 -14.87
C LYS A 61 5.35 2.51 -14.16
N HIS A 62 4.35 2.01 -14.87
CA HIS A 62 3.02 1.79 -14.31
C HIS A 62 3.09 0.74 -13.19
N PRO A 63 2.41 0.95 -12.05
CA PRO A 63 2.48 -0.01 -10.95
C PRO A 63 2.00 -1.42 -11.34
N GLY A 64 1.05 -1.53 -12.27
CA GLY A 64 0.62 -2.83 -12.79
C GLY A 64 1.75 -3.58 -13.50
N GLU A 65 2.57 -2.87 -14.27
CA GLU A 65 3.73 -3.45 -14.92
C GLU A 65 4.74 -3.94 -13.89
N LEU A 66 5.02 -3.11 -12.88
CA LEU A 66 5.95 -3.49 -11.82
C LEU A 66 5.45 -4.70 -11.03
N LYS A 67 4.14 -4.75 -10.75
CA LYS A 67 3.51 -5.90 -10.10
C LYS A 67 3.72 -7.16 -10.94
N ASP A 68 3.52 -7.07 -12.25
CA ASP A 68 3.70 -8.22 -13.14
C ASP A 68 5.14 -8.71 -13.14
N MET A 69 6.11 -7.81 -13.04
CA MET A 69 7.53 -8.18 -13.03
C MET A 69 7.92 -9.02 -11.81
N VAL A 70 7.19 -8.92 -10.72
CA VAL A 70 7.49 -9.65 -9.48
C VAL A 70 6.51 -10.79 -9.20
N THR A 71 5.64 -11.10 -10.15
CA THR A 71 4.67 -12.19 -10.01
C THR A 71 4.95 -13.27 -11.05
N SER A 72 5.83 -14.22 -10.70
CA SER A 72 6.16 -15.33 -11.57
C SER A 72 5.01 -16.35 -11.63
N PRO A 73 4.91 -17.11 -12.76
CA PRO A 73 3.84 -18.12 -12.87
C PRO A 73 3.88 -19.13 -11.71
N ALA A 74 2.73 -19.34 -11.08
CA ALA A 74 2.54 -20.27 -9.96
C ALA A 74 3.41 -19.95 -8.74
N GLY A 75 3.97 -18.72 -8.65
CA GLY A 75 4.84 -18.33 -7.54
C GLY A 75 4.10 -17.87 -6.31
N THR A 76 4.86 -17.55 -5.27
CA THR A 76 4.30 -17.13 -3.99
C THR A 76 3.62 -15.77 -4.07
N THR A 77 4.19 -14.86 -4.85
CA THR A 77 3.68 -13.49 -4.94
C THR A 77 2.32 -13.42 -5.60
N ILE A 78 2.12 -14.15 -6.72
CA ILE A 78 0.82 -14.13 -7.40
C ILE A 78 -0.28 -14.72 -6.50
N GLU A 79 0.04 -15.71 -5.68
CA GLU A 79 -0.92 -16.26 -4.73
C GLU A 79 -1.32 -15.23 -3.68
N GLY A 80 -0.38 -14.45 -3.18
CA GLY A 80 -0.68 -13.33 -2.28
C GLY A 80 -1.56 -12.28 -2.93
N VAL A 81 -1.26 -11.94 -4.18
CA VAL A 81 -2.08 -10.98 -4.96
C VAL A 81 -3.50 -11.50 -5.09
N ARG A 82 -3.68 -12.79 -5.37
CA ARG A 82 -5.01 -13.40 -5.48
C ARG A 82 -5.82 -13.21 -4.19
N VAL A 83 -5.18 -13.44 -3.05
CA VAL A 83 -5.87 -13.28 -1.76
C VAL A 83 -6.28 -11.82 -1.53
N LEU A 84 -5.39 -10.87 -1.83
CA LEU A 84 -5.70 -9.45 -1.67
C LEU A 84 -6.87 -9.02 -2.57
N GLU A 85 -6.89 -9.51 -3.82
CA GLU A 85 -8.00 -9.20 -4.73
C GLU A 85 -9.30 -9.82 -4.23
N GLU A 86 -9.26 -11.06 -3.75
CA GLU A 86 -10.42 -11.73 -3.20
C GLU A 86 -11.00 -11.00 -1.99
N LYS A 87 -10.15 -10.41 -1.17
CA LYS A 87 -10.56 -9.66 0.04
C LYS A 87 -10.90 -8.20 -0.25
N GLY A 88 -10.84 -7.75 -1.50
CA GLY A 88 -11.25 -6.40 -1.87
C GLY A 88 -10.26 -5.31 -1.49
N PHE A 89 -8.96 -5.60 -1.54
CA PHE A 89 -7.91 -4.65 -1.13
C PHE A 89 -8.03 -3.32 -1.88
N ARG A 90 -8.19 -3.36 -3.20
CA ARG A 90 -8.27 -2.13 -4.01
C ARG A 90 -9.47 -1.28 -3.63
N GLY A 91 -10.63 -1.90 -3.48
CA GLY A 91 -11.85 -1.20 -3.08
C GLY A 91 -11.72 -0.58 -1.70
N ALA A 92 -11.10 -1.30 -0.75
CA ALA A 92 -10.89 -0.79 0.59
C ALA A 92 -10.01 0.46 0.58
N VAL A 93 -8.92 0.46 -0.20
CA VAL A 93 -8.02 1.63 -0.30
C VAL A 93 -8.72 2.80 -0.97
N ILE A 94 -9.43 2.55 -2.08
CA ILE A 94 -10.19 3.59 -2.78
C ILE A 94 -11.20 4.25 -1.83
N ASP A 95 -11.95 3.44 -1.12
CA ASP A 95 -12.99 3.94 -0.20
C ASP A 95 -12.39 4.74 0.95
N ALA A 96 -11.25 4.30 1.48
CA ALA A 96 -10.57 5.01 2.56
C ALA A 96 -10.10 6.40 2.10
N VAL A 97 -9.47 6.48 0.92
CA VAL A 97 -9.01 7.76 0.37
C VAL A 97 -10.21 8.68 0.11
N LYS A 98 -11.27 8.15 -0.49
CA LYS A 98 -12.48 8.94 -0.75
C LYS A 98 -13.13 9.47 0.53
N ALA A 99 -13.18 8.65 1.57
CA ALA A 99 -13.71 9.08 2.86
C ALA A 99 -12.89 10.22 3.46
N SER A 100 -11.56 10.14 3.34
CA SER A 100 -10.66 11.19 3.82
C SER A 100 -10.86 12.50 3.04
N VAL A 101 -11.02 12.40 1.71
CA VAL A 101 -11.27 13.55 0.85
C VAL A 101 -12.59 14.21 1.26
N GLU A 102 -13.65 13.42 1.40
CA GLU A 102 -14.97 13.90 1.78
C GLU A 102 -14.94 14.60 3.14
N LYS A 103 -14.26 14.02 4.11
CA LYS A 103 -14.12 14.64 5.44
C LYS A 103 -13.37 15.97 5.35
N SER A 104 -12.31 16.02 4.54
CA SER A 104 -11.55 17.26 4.34
C SER A 104 -12.42 18.36 3.72
N GLU A 105 -13.24 18.01 2.73
CA GLU A 105 -14.13 18.96 2.06
C GLU A 105 -15.18 19.53 3.01
N ASN A 106 -15.55 18.80 4.04
CA ASN A 106 -16.61 19.18 4.99
C ASN A 106 -16.08 19.77 6.31
N MET A 107 -14.80 20.03 6.38
CA MET A 107 -14.19 20.63 7.58
C MET A 107 -14.26 22.16 7.57
#